data_cfa6f280454ffe94ea4d07fa1629af92
#
_entry.id   cfa6f280454ffe94ea4d07fa1629af92
#
_cell.length_a   1.000
_cell.length_b   1.000
_cell.length_c   1.000
_cell.angle_alpha   90.00
_cell.angle_beta   90.00
_cell.angle_gamma   90.00
#
_symmetry.space_group_name_H-M   'P 1'
#
loop_
_entity.id
_entity.type
_entity.pdbx_description
1 polymer ?
#
loop_
_entity_poly.entity_id
_entity_poly.type
_entity_poly.pdbx_seq_one_letter_code
_entity_poly.pdbx_strand_id
1 'polypeptide(L)'
;MTFTPAFLSRAIGVCILTSAALLTACSSSSSLSLGGGEGGTSVVASDASAISRSGFLTDYARLRPAPGGAGMLCWRDANVDWKRYDKVLIERIHVYVKPGAKPNPIDPTDLKMLLDYFHGALVKAITPEAQIVNAPGPGVLRVRIALTELTATNPLESLAGTAVPYGFVAEIGSGAATGRPAGSTPYMGDTGMAVQFRDGGTGRVVAECADNEIGRKYAADLNQGVAGAAAAWANGYVESFTSWSYAKDAFDKWAAVFARRFAELRGMQPTS
;
A
#
# COMPACT_ATOMS: atom_id res chain seq x y z
N MET A 1 71.43 -68.53 11.47
CA MET A 1 72.08 -67.24 11.16
C MET A 1 71.28 -66.56 10.13
N THR A 2 70.39 -65.67 10.46
CA THR A 2 69.89 -64.57 9.69
C THR A 2 68.80 -63.85 10.46
N PHE A 3 69.12 -62.65 10.82
CA PHE A 3 68.26 -61.75 11.56
C PHE A 3 67.29 -61.01 10.56
N THR A 4 66.01 -60.92 10.91
CA THR A 4 65.09 -60.05 10.27
C THR A 4 64.64 -58.99 11.26
N PRO A 5 64.77 -57.68 10.95
CA PRO A 5 64.16 -56.65 11.80
C PRO A 5 62.80 -56.25 11.27
N ALA A 6 61.85 -56.14 12.19
CA ALA A 6 60.48 -55.62 11.97
C ALA A 6 60.53 -54.12 11.79
N PHE A 7 59.87 -53.64 10.66
CA PHE A 7 59.62 -52.21 10.47
C PHE A 7 58.29 -51.81 11.10
N LEU A 8 58.39 -50.97 12.12
CA LEU A 8 57.23 -50.24 12.67
C LEU A 8 56.89 -49.09 11.74
N SER A 9 55.77 -49.16 11.11
CA SER A 9 55.20 -48.04 10.33
C SER A 9 54.35 -47.14 11.26
N ARG A 10 54.94 -45.99 11.59
CA ARG A 10 54.15 -44.90 12.25
C ARG A 10 53.34 -44.17 11.23
N ALA A 11 52.02 -44.33 11.27
CA ALA A 11 51.06 -43.51 10.55
C ALA A 11 50.96 -42.15 11.27
N ILE A 12 51.44 -41.10 10.62
CA ILE A 12 51.25 -39.70 11.04
C ILE A 12 49.87 -39.29 10.53
N GLY A 13 48.91 -39.20 11.45
CA GLY A 13 47.61 -38.65 11.18
C GLY A 13 47.72 -37.10 11.07
N VAL A 14 47.56 -36.58 9.90
CA VAL A 14 47.40 -35.14 9.65
C VAL A 14 45.94 -34.77 9.98
N CYS A 15 45.71 -34.18 11.13
CA CYS A 15 44.45 -33.52 11.47
C CYS A 15 44.36 -32.22 10.66
N ILE A 16 43.61 -32.23 9.58
CA ILE A 16 43.19 -31.02 8.89
C ILE A 16 42.04 -30.41 9.71
N LEU A 17 42.36 -29.43 10.53
CA LEU A 17 41.39 -28.55 11.16
C LEU A 17 40.78 -27.63 10.07
N THR A 18 39.67 -28.04 9.50
CA THR A 18 38.81 -27.14 8.71
C THR A 18 38.09 -26.22 9.66
N SER A 19 38.62 -25.02 9.83
CA SER A 19 37.94 -23.91 10.48
C SER A 19 36.75 -23.48 9.59
N ALA A 20 35.56 -24.01 9.87
CA ALA A 20 34.32 -23.47 9.33
C ALA A 20 34.09 -22.12 10.00
N ALA A 21 34.51 -21.04 9.33
CA ALA A 21 34.07 -19.70 9.64
C ALA A 21 32.56 -19.62 9.38
N LEU A 22 31.79 -19.68 10.45
CA LEU A 22 30.36 -19.30 10.42
C LEU A 22 30.29 -17.80 10.17
N LEU A 23 30.23 -17.43 8.89
CA LEU A 23 29.72 -16.15 8.47
C LEU A 23 28.21 -16.11 8.81
N THR A 24 27.88 -15.66 10.00
CA THR A 24 26.57 -15.14 10.32
C THR A 24 26.40 -13.86 9.48
N ALA A 25 26.06 -14.04 8.22
CA ALA A 25 25.45 -12.98 7.45
C ALA A 25 24.14 -12.65 8.18
N CYS A 26 24.11 -11.51 8.88
CA CYS A 26 22.88 -10.81 9.16
C CYS A 26 22.25 -10.50 7.78
N SER A 27 21.49 -11.45 7.29
CA SER A 27 20.46 -11.18 6.28
C SER A 27 19.48 -10.26 6.95
N SER A 28 19.72 -8.94 6.87
CA SER A 28 18.62 -8.00 6.78
C SER A 28 17.83 -8.46 5.56
N SER A 29 16.92 -9.39 5.80
CA SER A 29 15.82 -9.68 4.91
C SER A 29 15.03 -8.37 4.80
N SER A 30 15.49 -7.48 3.92
CA SER A 30 14.57 -6.69 3.16
C SER A 30 13.68 -7.74 2.49
N SER A 31 12.64 -8.16 3.20
CA SER A 31 11.51 -8.81 2.58
C SER A 31 11.08 -7.82 1.51
N LEU A 32 11.52 -8.06 0.27
CA LEU A 32 10.75 -7.70 -0.88
C LEU A 32 9.40 -8.38 -0.60
N SER A 33 8.54 -7.66 0.11
CA SER A 33 7.13 -7.94 0.18
C SER A 33 6.62 -7.67 -1.23
N LEU A 34 6.90 -8.64 -2.12
CA LEU A 34 6.06 -8.89 -3.28
C LEU A 34 4.70 -9.15 -2.64
N GLY A 35 3.87 -8.11 -2.59
CA GLY A 35 2.61 -8.12 -1.89
C GLY A 35 1.80 -9.36 -2.24
N GLY A 36 1.98 -10.40 -1.45
CA GLY A 36 1.10 -11.54 -1.36
C GLY A 36 -0.11 -11.11 -0.56
N GLY A 37 -1.03 -10.42 -1.20
CA GLY A 37 -2.35 -10.10 -0.71
C GLY A 37 -3.27 -10.22 -1.89
N GLU A 38 -4.14 -11.19 -1.81
CA GLU A 38 -5.41 -11.36 -2.51
C GLU A 38 -5.54 -10.65 -3.87
N GLY A 39 -5.46 -11.43 -4.95
CA GLY A 39 -5.82 -11.11 -6.32
C GLY A 39 -5.30 -9.78 -6.84
N GLY A 40 -4.26 -9.79 -7.67
CA GLY A 40 -3.53 -8.68 -8.24
C GLY A 40 -4.18 -7.31 -8.17
N THR A 41 -3.93 -6.56 -7.09
CA THR A 41 -4.40 -5.18 -7.01
C THR A 41 -3.59 -4.30 -7.93
N SER A 42 -4.27 -3.44 -8.70
CA SER A 42 -3.66 -2.46 -9.60
C SER A 42 -2.91 -1.33 -8.87
N VAL A 43 -2.93 -1.35 -7.54
CA VAL A 43 -2.25 -0.37 -6.69
C VAL A 43 -1.36 -1.04 -5.64
N VAL A 44 -0.33 -0.34 -5.23
CA VAL A 44 0.60 -0.78 -4.18
C VAL A 44 0.99 0.42 -3.32
N ALA A 45 1.06 0.21 -2.00
CA ALA A 45 1.51 1.25 -1.08
C ALA A 45 2.93 1.70 -1.43
N SER A 46 3.16 3.00 -1.42
CA SER A 46 4.49 3.59 -1.58
C SER A 46 5.31 3.44 -0.30
N ASP A 47 6.59 3.79 -0.36
CA ASP A 47 7.42 3.94 0.83
C ASP A 47 6.86 5.02 1.75
N ALA A 48 7.02 4.83 3.07
CA ALA A 48 6.56 5.77 4.08
C ALA A 48 7.13 7.20 3.91
N SER A 49 8.29 7.33 3.27
CA SER A 49 8.90 8.62 2.94
C SER A 49 8.14 9.40 1.87
N ALA A 50 7.38 8.72 1.03
CA ALA A 50 6.57 9.33 -0.03
C ALA A 50 5.25 9.92 0.47
N ILE A 51 4.87 9.66 1.72
CA ILE A 51 3.64 10.22 2.30
C ILE A 51 3.73 11.75 2.38
N SER A 52 2.80 12.40 1.72
CA SER A 52 2.70 13.86 1.69
C SER A 52 2.30 14.42 3.07
N ARG A 53 3.16 15.27 3.64
CA ARG A 53 2.89 15.97 4.90
C ARG A 53 2.12 17.27 4.62
N SER A 54 0.85 17.17 4.28
CA SER A 54 -0.01 18.30 3.89
C SER A 54 -0.37 19.25 5.04
N GLY A 55 -0.07 18.88 6.29
CA GLY A 55 -0.53 19.63 7.48
C GLY A 55 -1.97 19.31 7.89
N PHE A 56 -2.63 18.35 7.25
CA PHE A 56 -3.99 17.95 7.58
C PHE A 56 -4.09 17.18 8.90
N LEU A 57 -3.11 16.31 9.19
CA LEU A 57 -3.02 15.57 10.44
C LEU A 57 -2.37 16.41 11.53
N THR A 58 -2.64 16.06 12.77
CA THR A 58 -2.09 16.73 13.95
C THR A 58 -0.58 16.51 14.09
N ASP A 59 -0.13 15.26 13.88
CA ASP A 59 1.28 14.90 14.01
C ASP A 59 1.60 13.66 13.16
N TYR A 60 2.33 13.86 12.07
CA TYR A 60 2.81 12.79 11.19
C TYR A 60 3.93 11.95 11.84
N ALA A 61 4.69 12.50 12.80
CA ALA A 61 5.82 11.78 13.39
C ALA A 61 5.39 10.61 14.29
N ARG A 62 4.15 10.62 14.77
CA ARG A 62 3.58 9.55 15.60
C ARG A 62 3.00 8.38 14.81
N LEU A 63 2.85 8.51 13.49
CA LEU A 63 2.31 7.45 12.65
C LEU A 63 3.26 6.24 12.62
N ARG A 64 2.71 5.05 12.64
CA ARG A 64 3.44 3.78 12.56
C ARG A 64 2.73 2.83 11.60
N PRO A 65 3.43 1.86 10.99
CA PRO A 65 2.79 0.84 10.16
C PRO A 65 1.62 0.19 10.89
N ALA A 66 0.45 0.24 10.29
CA ALA A 66 -0.75 -0.34 10.86
C ALA A 66 -0.79 -1.85 10.59
N PRO A 67 -0.91 -2.71 11.61
CA PRO A 67 -1.11 -4.14 11.39
C PRO A 67 -2.35 -4.38 10.51
N GLY A 68 -2.21 -5.13 9.42
CA GLY A 68 -3.30 -5.35 8.46
C GLY A 68 -3.78 -4.09 7.72
N GLY A 69 -3.03 -2.99 7.79
CA GLY A 69 -3.33 -1.71 7.14
C GLY A 69 -2.87 -1.62 5.69
N ALA A 70 -2.35 -2.70 5.11
CA ALA A 70 -1.94 -2.79 3.70
C ALA A 70 -0.97 -1.66 3.27
N GLY A 71 -0.01 -1.31 4.13
CA GLY A 71 0.99 -0.25 3.90
C GLY A 71 0.68 1.08 4.59
N MET A 72 -0.55 1.29 5.01
CA MET A 72 -0.99 2.52 5.68
C MET A 72 -0.25 2.77 6.99
N LEU A 73 0.15 4.01 7.24
CA LEU A 73 0.69 4.45 8.53
C LEU A 73 -0.41 5.04 9.39
N CYS A 74 -0.56 4.56 10.62
CA CYS A 74 -1.59 5.04 11.53
C CYS A 74 -1.05 5.36 12.93
N TRP A 75 -1.76 6.25 13.60
CA TRP A 75 -1.73 6.41 15.04
C TRP A 75 -3.15 6.29 15.60
N ARG A 76 -3.27 5.69 16.77
CA ARG A 76 -4.53 5.53 17.49
C ARG A 76 -4.32 5.79 18.97
N ASP A 77 -5.24 6.52 19.59
CA ASP A 77 -5.30 6.64 21.03
C ASP A 77 -5.72 5.30 21.66
N ALA A 78 -4.85 4.75 22.51
CA ALA A 78 -5.05 3.45 23.15
C ALA A 78 -6.21 3.45 24.17
N ASN A 79 -6.62 4.63 24.69
CA ASN A 79 -7.64 4.76 25.73
C ASN A 79 -9.05 4.95 25.17
N VAL A 80 -9.23 4.81 23.86
CA VAL A 80 -10.54 4.98 23.22
C VAL A 80 -11.33 3.67 23.29
N ASP A 81 -12.52 3.74 23.85
CA ASP A 81 -13.51 2.67 23.70
C ASP A 81 -14.19 2.79 22.34
N TRP A 82 -13.75 1.97 21.40
CA TRP A 82 -14.27 1.96 20.03
C TRP A 82 -15.68 1.39 19.93
N LYS A 83 -16.12 0.59 20.90
CA LYS A 83 -17.46 -0.01 20.91
C LYS A 83 -18.57 1.03 21.06
N ARG A 84 -18.24 2.21 21.56
CA ARG A 84 -19.18 3.33 21.70
C ARG A 84 -19.61 3.95 20.37
N TYR A 85 -18.85 3.74 19.29
CA TYR A 85 -19.15 4.32 17.97
C TYR A 85 -20.02 3.36 17.16
N ASP A 86 -21.31 3.61 17.10
CA ASP A 86 -22.29 2.89 16.29
C ASP A 86 -22.75 3.69 15.06
N LYS A 87 -22.30 4.95 14.96
CA LYS A 87 -22.62 5.88 13.90
C LYS A 87 -21.34 6.46 13.29
N VAL A 88 -21.37 6.73 11.99
CA VAL A 88 -20.26 7.36 11.26
C VAL A 88 -20.77 8.58 10.50
N LEU A 89 -20.07 9.70 10.67
CA LEU A 89 -20.23 10.90 9.87
C LEU A 89 -19.03 11.05 8.94
N ILE A 90 -19.24 10.87 7.64
CA ILE A 90 -18.22 11.12 6.63
C ILE A 90 -18.32 12.61 6.25
N GLU A 91 -17.28 13.39 6.60
CA GLU A 91 -17.23 14.80 6.25
C GLU A 91 -16.87 15.00 4.77
N ARG A 92 -17.01 16.22 4.25
CA ARG A 92 -16.56 16.55 2.91
C ARG A 92 -15.08 16.21 2.75
N ILE A 93 -14.73 15.52 1.67
CA ILE A 93 -13.35 15.19 1.33
C ILE A 93 -12.63 16.48 0.89
N HIS A 94 -11.50 16.76 1.51
CA HIS A 94 -10.64 17.89 1.15
C HIS A 94 -9.64 17.45 0.08
N VAL A 95 -9.23 18.39 -0.77
CA VAL A 95 -8.18 18.16 -1.78
C VAL A 95 -7.04 19.13 -1.50
N TYR A 96 -5.85 18.58 -1.29
CA TYR A 96 -4.63 19.35 -1.12
C TYR A 96 -3.78 19.23 -2.36
N VAL A 97 -3.55 20.36 -3.02
CA VAL A 97 -2.62 20.43 -4.14
C VAL A 97 -1.23 20.74 -3.58
N LYS A 98 -0.23 19.94 -3.94
CA LYS A 98 1.16 20.16 -3.53
C LYS A 98 1.63 21.53 -4.00
N PRO A 99 2.17 22.38 -3.11
CA PRO A 99 2.80 23.63 -3.55
C PRO A 99 3.95 23.34 -4.51
N GLY A 100 3.96 24.00 -5.68
CA GLY A 100 4.99 23.79 -6.69
C GLY A 100 4.79 22.57 -7.60
N ALA A 101 3.70 21.84 -7.46
CA ALA A 101 3.30 20.85 -8.48
C ALA A 101 3.14 21.58 -9.83
N LYS A 102 3.74 21.00 -10.89
CA LYS A 102 3.49 21.52 -12.25
C LYS A 102 1.99 21.59 -12.46
N PRO A 103 1.48 22.69 -13.03
CA PRO A 103 0.05 22.80 -13.26
C PRO A 103 -0.34 21.82 -14.37
N ASN A 104 -0.72 20.62 -13.98
CA ASN A 104 -1.62 19.79 -14.74
C ASN A 104 -2.92 19.79 -13.92
N PRO A 105 -3.74 20.84 -14.06
CA PRO A 105 -4.95 20.94 -13.27
C PRO A 105 -5.84 19.77 -13.64
N ILE A 106 -6.21 18.99 -12.62
CA ILE A 106 -7.20 17.94 -12.78
C ILE A 106 -8.46 18.61 -13.29
N ASP A 107 -9.06 18.09 -14.36
CA ASP A 107 -10.33 18.58 -14.86
C ASP A 107 -11.35 18.61 -13.68
N PRO A 108 -12.04 19.71 -13.45
CA PRO A 108 -13.02 19.80 -12.36
C PRO A 108 -14.10 18.72 -12.41
N THR A 109 -14.45 18.24 -13.60
CA THR A 109 -15.42 17.15 -13.78
C THR A 109 -14.84 15.83 -13.31
N ASP A 110 -13.59 15.53 -13.66
CA ASP A 110 -12.87 14.34 -13.19
C ASP A 110 -12.70 14.38 -11.68
N LEU A 111 -12.29 15.53 -11.14
CA LEU A 111 -12.15 15.69 -9.69
C LEU A 111 -13.47 15.43 -8.97
N LYS A 112 -14.56 16.00 -9.46
CA LYS A 112 -15.89 15.77 -8.88
C LYS A 112 -16.27 14.29 -8.95
N MET A 113 -16.09 13.64 -10.09
CA MET A 113 -16.35 12.21 -10.28
C MET A 113 -15.54 11.35 -9.28
N LEU A 114 -14.28 11.67 -9.09
CA LEU A 114 -13.41 10.94 -8.16
C LEU A 114 -13.82 11.12 -6.70
N LEU A 115 -14.18 12.34 -6.29
CA LEU A 115 -14.67 12.63 -4.94
C LEU A 115 -16.01 11.93 -4.66
N ASP A 116 -16.92 11.95 -5.61
CA ASP A 116 -18.22 11.27 -5.51
C ASP A 116 -18.02 9.74 -5.44
N TYR A 117 -17.11 9.20 -6.25
CA TYR A 117 -16.76 7.78 -6.21
C TYR A 117 -16.19 7.36 -4.85
N PHE A 118 -15.21 8.11 -4.33
CA PHE A 118 -14.60 7.80 -3.03
C PHE A 118 -15.61 7.88 -1.89
N HIS A 119 -16.43 8.91 -1.88
CA HIS A 119 -17.52 9.01 -0.89
C HIS A 119 -18.48 7.82 -0.99
N GLY A 120 -18.88 7.44 -2.21
CA GLY A 120 -19.74 6.27 -2.44
C GLY A 120 -19.10 4.95 -1.97
N ALA A 121 -17.80 4.74 -2.24
CA ALA A 121 -17.06 3.58 -1.78
C ALA A 121 -17.02 3.48 -0.25
N LEU A 122 -16.77 4.60 0.45
CA LEU A 122 -16.80 4.68 1.91
C LEU A 122 -18.19 4.36 2.47
N VAL A 123 -19.23 4.98 1.93
CA VAL A 123 -20.63 4.72 2.35
C VAL A 123 -20.96 3.24 2.18
N LYS A 124 -20.66 2.66 1.01
CA LYS A 124 -20.93 1.26 0.71
C LYS A 124 -20.21 0.32 1.69
N ALA A 125 -18.93 0.58 1.97
CA ALA A 125 -18.13 -0.28 2.84
C ALA A 125 -18.53 -0.16 4.32
N ILE A 126 -18.95 1.03 4.78
CA ILE A 126 -19.25 1.29 6.18
C ILE A 126 -20.71 0.93 6.57
N THR A 127 -21.66 1.04 5.64
CA THR A 127 -23.09 0.80 5.91
C THR A 127 -23.37 -0.55 6.58
N PRO A 128 -22.70 -1.67 6.27
CA PRO A 128 -22.90 -2.93 7.00
C PRO A 128 -22.41 -2.87 8.44
N GLU A 129 -21.46 -1.99 8.75
CA GLU A 129 -20.77 -1.92 10.04
C GLU A 129 -21.37 -0.88 10.99
N ALA A 130 -21.88 0.23 10.45
CA ALA A 130 -22.42 1.34 11.24
C ALA A 130 -23.44 2.19 10.48
N GLN A 131 -24.30 2.87 11.21
CA GLN A 131 -25.23 3.84 10.64
C GLN A 131 -24.50 5.09 10.13
N ILE A 132 -24.70 5.46 8.87
CA ILE A 132 -24.23 6.75 8.33
C ILE A 132 -25.18 7.86 8.79
N VAL A 133 -24.61 8.93 9.34
CA VAL A 133 -25.35 10.11 9.82
C VAL A 133 -24.79 11.42 9.25
N ASN A 134 -25.59 12.48 9.31
CA ASN A 134 -25.23 13.78 8.72
C ASN A 134 -24.85 14.84 9.79
N ALA A 135 -24.91 14.49 11.07
CA ALA A 135 -24.61 15.41 12.15
C ALA A 135 -23.71 14.76 13.21
N PRO A 136 -22.77 15.52 13.82
CA PRO A 136 -21.98 15.04 14.93
C PRO A 136 -22.82 14.87 16.18
N GLY A 137 -22.36 14.02 17.12
CA GLY A 137 -23.03 13.80 18.39
C GLY A 137 -22.42 12.63 19.16
N PRO A 138 -22.99 12.27 20.30
CA PRO A 138 -22.57 11.09 21.07
C PRO A 138 -22.70 9.80 20.24
N GLY A 139 -21.69 8.92 20.33
CA GLY A 139 -21.65 7.65 19.58
C GLY A 139 -21.29 7.81 18.09
N VAL A 140 -21.05 9.02 17.61
CA VAL A 140 -20.68 9.29 16.22
C VAL A 140 -19.15 9.33 16.09
N LEU A 141 -18.60 8.54 15.17
CA LEU A 141 -17.22 8.69 14.70
C LEU A 141 -17.21 9.62 13.49
N ARG A 142 -16.57 10.77 13.61
CA ARG A 142 -16.40 11.71 12.48
C ARG A 142 -15.16 11.34 11.70
N VAL A 143 -15.31 11.14 10.40
CA VAL A 143 -14.25 10.78 9.45
C VAL A 143 -13.97 11.97 8.56
N ARG A 144 -12.80 12.59 8.73
CA ARG A 144 -12.30 13.71 7.93
C ARG A 144 -11.20 13.18 7.03
N ILE A 145 -11.33 13.40 5.73
CA ILE A 145 -10.39 12.86 4.73
C ILE A 145 -9.84 14.01 3.89
N ALA A 146 -8.55 13.90 3.58
CA ALA A 146 -7.88 14.72 2.60
C ALA A 146 -7.20 13.84 1.55
N LEU A 147 -7.44 14.11 0.27
CA LEU A 147 -6.59 13.64 -0.81
C LEU A 147 -5.36 14.55 -0.85
N THR A 148 -4.18 13.97 -0.65
CA THR A 148 -2.91 14.70 -0.51
C THR A 148 -2.01 14.58 -1.73
N GLU A 149 -2.30 13.63 -2.59
CA GLU A 149 -1.70 13.42 -3.89
C GLU A 149 -2.79 12.92 -4.83
N LEU A 150 -2.81 13.42 -6.06
CA LEU A 150 -3.69 12.92 -7.10
C LEU A 150 -3.07 13.27 -8.46
N THR A 151 -2.41 12.29 -9.07
CA THR A 151 -1.70 12.44 -10.33
C THR A 151 -2.27 11.45 -11.34
N ALA A 152 -2.77 11.90 -12.47
CA ALA A 152 -3.29 11.03 -13.53
C ALA A 152 -2.20 10.15 -14.13
N THR A 153 -2.57 8.94 -14.56
CA THR A 153 -1.74 8.15 -15.47
C THR A 153 -1.63 8.89 -16.81
N ASN A 154 -0.45 8.88 -17.42
CA ASN A 154 -0.26 9.36 -18.79
C ASN A 154 -0.56 8.22 -19.79
N PRO A 155 -1.74 8.19 -20.45
CA PRO A 155 -2.12 7.07 -21.30
C PRO A 155 -1.20 6.90 -22.52
N LEU A 156 -0.64 7.98 -23.07
CA LEU A 156 0.22 7.91 -24.24
C LEU A 156 1.56 7.23 -23.92
N GLU A 157 2.19 7.60 -22.82
CA GLU A 157 3.43 6.96 -22.38
C GLU A 157 3.17 5.52 -21.94
N SER A 158 2.00 5.26 -21.29
CA SER A 158 1.59 3.93 -20.89
C SER A 158 1.39 2.99 -22.08
N LEU A 159 0.78 3.46 -23.17
CA LEU A 159 0.60 2.68 -24.41
C LEU A 159 1.91 2.41 -25.14
N ALA A 160 2.82 3.39 -25.20
CA ALA A 160 4.09 3.26 -25.90
C ALA A 160 4.91 2.08 -25.40
N GLY A 161 5.00 1.89 -24.09
CA GLY A 161 5.73 0.76 -23.49
C GLY A 161 5.07 -0.60 -23.73
N THR A 162 3.73 -0.65 -23.83
CA THR A 162 3.00 -1.90 -24.07
C THR A 162 3.06 -2.33 -25.53
N ALA A 163 3.15 -1.39 -26.46
CA ALA A 163 3.17 -1.65 -27.90
C ALA A 163 4.51 -2.23 -28.41
N VAL A 164 5.60 -2.09 -27.66
CA VAL A 164 6.92 -2.62 -28.04
C VAL A 164 7.04 -4.08 -27.59
N PRO A 165 7.34 -5.02 -28.50
CA PRO A 165 7.61 -6.41 -28.13
C PRO A 165 8.69 -6.49 -27.05
N TYR A 166 8.43 -7.23 -25.97
CA TYR A 166 9.29 -7.33 -24.78
C TYR A 166 9.48 -6.03 -23.97
N GLY A 167 8.88 -4.91 -24.37
CA GLY A 167 8.93 -3.63 -23.65
C GLY A 167 8.40 -3.76 -22.21
N PHE A 168 7.44 -4.63 -22.00
CA PHE A 168 6.86 -4.88 -20.67
C PHE A 168 7.90 -5.39 -19.63
N VAL A 169 8.92 -6.15 -20.07
CA VAL A 169 9.99 -6.62 -19.17
C VAL A 169 10.82 -5.44 -18.66
N ALA A 170 11.16 -4.51 -19.57
CA ALA A 170 11.86 -3.29 -19.21
C ALA A 170 10.99 -2.37 -18.33
N GLU A 171 9.69 -2.29 -18.58
CA GLU A 171 8.74 -1.51 -17.80
C GLU A 171 8.56 -2.05 -16.38
N ILE A 172 8.45 -3.37 -16.19
CA ILE A 172 8.38 -3.97 -14.83
C ILE A 172 9.60 -3.56 -13.99
N GLY A 173 10.79 -3.49 -14.61
CA GLY A 173 12.02 -3.07 -13.95
C GLY A 173 12.17 -1.56 -13.79
N SER A 174 11.47 -0.73 -14.57
CA SER A 174 11.65 0.72 -14.59
C SER A 174 11.20 1.40 -13.29
N GLY A 175 10.19 0.85 -12.61
CA GLY A 175 9.76 1.31 -11.30
C GLY A 175 10.89 1.23 -10.28
N ALA A 176 11.54 0.08 -10.17
CA ALA A 176 12.65 -0.12 -9.25
C ALA A 176 13.84 0.82 -9.54
N ALA A 177 14.15 1.06 -10.83
CA ALA A 177 15.19 1.98 -11.23
C ALA A 177 14.90 3.45 -10.86
N THR A 178 13.64 3.82 -10.73
CA THR A 178 13.18 5.17 -10.35
C THR A 178 12.76 5.28 -8.88
N GLY A 179 13.00 4.25 -8.05
CA GLY A 179 12.63 4.20 -6.64
C GLY A 179 11.13 3.96 -6.40
N ARG A 180 10.40 3.50 -7.40
CA ARG A 180 8.99 3.11 -7.30
C ARG A 180 8.87 1.59 -7.08
N PRO A 181 7.76 1.10 -6.51
CA PRO A 181 7.52 -0.32 -6.34
C PRO A 181 7.55 -1.10 -7.66
N ALA A 182 7.93 -2.38 -7.60
CA ALA A 182 7.94 -3.26 -8.76
C ALA A 182 6.55 -3.33 -9.42
N GLY A 183 6.52 -3.28 -10.75
CA GLY A 183 5.28 -3.27 -11.55
C GLY A 183 4.65 -1.90 -11.73
N SER A 184 5.14 -0.84 -11.06
CA SER A 184 4.80 0.55 -11.36
C SER A 184 5.78 1.13 -12.38
N THR A 185 5.36 2.19 -13.08
CA THR A 185 6.18 2.91 -14.04
C THR A 185 6.14 4.41 -13.74
N PRO A 186 7.11 5.22 -14.21
CA PRO A 186 7.13 6.66 -13.91
C PRO A 186 5.88 7.44 -14.36
N TYR A 187 5.16 6.93 -15.36
CA TYR A 187 3.94 7.55 -15.90
C TYR A 187 2.64 7.02 -15.29
N MET A 188 2.71 6.01 -14.41
CA MET A 188 1.55 5.61 -13.62
C MET A 188 1.29 6.64 -12.52
N GLY A 189 0.01 6.93 -12.30
CA GLY A 189 -0.39 7.95 -11.35
C GLY A 189 -0.17 7.54 -9.90
N ASP A 190 -0.25 8.53 -9.04
CA ASP A 190 -0.17 8.40 -7.58
C ASP A 190 -1.41 8.98 -6.95
N THR A 191 -1.90 8.36 -5.88
CA THR A 191 -2.96 8.94 -5.06
C THR A 191 -2.63 8.81 -3.58
N GLY A 192 -2.65 9.92 -2.87
CA GLY A 192 -2.33 10.01 -1.45
C GLY A 192 -3.53 10.39 -0.63
N MET A 193 -3.61 9.87 0.59
CA MET A 193 -4.67 10.15 1.54
C MET A 193 -4.12 10.44 2.93
N ALA A 194 -4.75 11.39 3.62
CA ALA A 194 -4.65 11.56 5.05
C ALA A 194 -6.06 11.53 5.64
N VAL A 195 -6.26 10.77 6.71
CA VAL A 195 -7.55 10.65 7.39
C VAL A 195 -7.40 10.90 8.88
N GLN A 196 -8.33 11.66 9.43
CA GLN A 196 -8.43 11.97 10.85
C GLN A 196 -9.78 11.52 11.38
N PHE A 197 -9.75 10.69 12.39
CA PHE A 197 -10.94 10.22 13.10
C PHE A 197 -11.13 11.03 14.35
N ARG A 198 -12.34 11.57 14.54
CA ARG A 198 -12.70 12.40 15.70
C ARG A 198 -13.93 11.87 16.40
N ASP A 199 -13.92 11.97 17.72
CA ASP A 199 -15.13 11.76 18.52
C ASP A 199 -16.16 12.84 18.21
N GLY A 200 -17.37 12.43 17.84
CA GLY A 200 -18.42 13.34 17.40
C GLY A 200 -19.02 14.20 18.49
N GLY A 201 -18.92 13.77 19.75
CA GLY A 201 -19.42 14.53 20.91
C GLY A 201 -18.44 15.59 21.37
N THR A 202 -17.13 15.26 21.39
CA THR A 202 -16.08 16.12 21.95
C THR A 202 -15.21 16.81 20.90
N GLY A 203 -15.21 16.32 19.66
CA GLY A 203 -14.31 16.77 18.60
C GLY A 203 -12.85 16.30 18.76
N ARG A 204 -12.52 15.53 19.80
CA ARG A 204 -11.17 15.02 20.08
C ARG A 204 -10.72 14.07 18.97
N VAL A 205 -9.46 14.19 18.53
CA VAL A 205 -8.84 13.26 17.61
C VAL A 205 -8.58 11.94 18.31
N VAL A 206 -9.08 10.84 17.78
CA VAL A 206 -8.97 9.49 18.33
C VAL A 206 -8.08 8.57 17.51
N ALA A 207 -7.92 8.84 16.22
CA ALA A 207 -6.95 8.18 15.36
C ALA A 207 -6.60 9.05 14.16
N GLU A 208 -5.47 8.79 13.55
CA GLU A 208 -5.00 9.42 12.32
C GLU A 208 -4.27 8.40 11.47
N CYS A 209 -4.51 8.42 10.16
CA CYS A 209 -3.78 7.58 9.22
C CYS A 209 -3.38 8.38 7.98
N ALA A 210 -2.31 7.93 7.32
CA ALA A 210 -1.90 8.41 6.02
C ALA A 210 -1.40 7.26 5.16
N ASP A 211 -1.64 7.36 3.88
CA ASP A 211 -1.21 6.38 2.89
C ASP A 211 -0.95 7.07 1.55
N ASN A 212 -0.16 6.41 0.71
CA ASN A 212 0.04 6.81 -0.67
C ASN A 212 0.10 5.55 -1.53
N GLU A 213 -0.82 5.45 -2.48
CA GLU A 213 -0.94 4.32 -3.39
C GLU A 213 -0.43 4.71 -4.78
N ILE A 214 0.41 3.85 -5.33
CA ILE A 214 0.99 4.02 -6.65
C ILE A 214 0.32 3.05 -7.60
N GLY A 215 -0.11 3.52 -8.76
CA GLY A 215 -0.68 2.69 -9.81
C GLY A 215 0.33 1.66 -10.31
N ARG A 216 -0.12 0.41 -10.45
CA ARG A 216 0.65 -0.70 -11.04
C ARG A 216 0.03 -1.07 -12.37
N LYS A 217 0.82 -0.97 -13.42
CA LYS A 217 0.42 -1.41 -14.76
C LYS A 217 0.40 -2.93 -14.85
N TYR A 218 1.35 -3.58 -14.18
CA TYR A 218 1.53 -5.03 -14.21
C TYR A 218 1.33 -5.61 -12.81
N ALA A 219 0.07 -5.78 -12.40
CA ALA A 219 -0.30 -6.51 -11.20
C ALA A 219 -0.20 -8.02 -11.51
N ALA A 220 1.03 -8.57 -11.54
CA ALA A 220 1.27 -9.96 -11.81
C ALA A 220 1.31 -10.76 -10.52
N ASP A 221 0.58 -11.85 -10.45
CA ASP A 221 0.93 -12.94 -9.56
C ASP A 221 2.09 -13.72 -10.18
N LEU A 222 3.32 -13.35 -9.80
CA LEU A 222 4.54 -13.98 -10.30
C LEU A 222 4.64 -15.48 -9.92
N ASN A 223 3.81 -15.95 -8.99
CA ASN A 223 3.74 -17.35 -8.63
C ASN A 223 3.06 -18.22 -9.71
N GLN A 224 2.35 -17.59 -10.64
CA GLN A 224 1.67 -18.28 -11.75
C GLN A 224 2.54 -18.44 -13.03
N GLY A 225 3.81 -18.11 -12.97
CA GLY A 225 4.75 -18.28 -14.07
C GLY A 225 4.30 -17.57 -15.37
N VAL A 226 4.37 -18.26 -16.52
CA VAL A 226 4.04 -17.69 -17.84
C VAL A 226 2.57 -17.25 -17.94
N ALA A 227 1.65 -17.96 -17.30
CA ALA A 227 0.23 -17.59 -17.29
C ALA A 227 0.01 -16.28 -16.52
N GLY A 228 0.68 -16.09 -15.37
CA GLY A 228 0.66 -14.85 -14.62
C GLY A 228 1.24 -13.68 -15.40
N ALA A 229 2.34 -13.90 -16.14
CA ALA A 229 2.94 -12.88 -17.00
C ALA A 229 2.01 -12.47 -18.16
N ALA A 230 1.32 -13.42 -18.78
CA ALA A 230 0.35 -13.14 -19.85
C ALA A 230 -0.87 -12.38 -19.34
N ALA A 231 -1.40 -12.77 -18.18
CA ALA A 231 -2.49 -12.05 -17.53
C ALA A 231 -2.09 -10.61 -17.13
N ALA A 232 -0.88 -10.45 -16.59
CA ALA A 232 -0.33 -9.14 -16.24
C ALA A 232 -0.19 -8.23 -17.46
N TRP A 233 0.25 -8.78 -18.58
CA TRP A 233 0.35 -8.03 -19.83
C TRP A 233 -1.02 -7.59 -20.36
N ALA A 234 -2.02 -8.50 -20.36
CA ALA A 234 -3.37 -8.21 -20.82
C ALA A 234 -4.03 -7.14 -19.94
N ASN A 235 -3.90 -7.24 -18.61
CA ASN A 235 -4.42 -6.25 -17.67
C ASN A 235 -3.72 -4.89 -17.84
N GLY A 236 -2.38 -4.88 -17.97
CA GLY A 236 -1.62 -3.67 -18.22
C GLY A 236 -2.01 -2.97 -19.51
N TYR A 237 -2.38 -3.72 -20.55
CA TYR A 237 -2.90 -3.17 -21.79
C TYR A 237 -4.24 -2.45 -21.57
N VAL A 238 -5.17 -3.07 -20.85
CA VAL A 238 -6.48 -2.45 -20.53
C VAL A 238 -6.31 -1.20 -19.66
N GLU A 239 -5.51 -1.27 -18.60
CA GLU A 239 -5.22 -0.15 -17.70
C GLU A 239 -4.55 1.05 -18.41
N SER A 240 -3.85 0.79 -19.51
CA SER A 240 -3.19 1.84 -20.31
C SER A 240 -4.16 2.88 -20.89
N PHE A 241 -5.44 2.53 -21.02
CA PHE A 241 -6.49 3.42 -21.60
C PHE A 241 -7.24 4.23 -20.57
N THR A 242 -7.03 3.99 -19.27
CA THR A 242 -7.80 4.66 -18.22
C THR A 242 -6.90 5.56 -17.37
N SER A 243 -7.28 6.85 -17.28
CA SER A 243 -6.48 7.84 -16.54
C SER A 243 -6.63 7.74 -15.04
N TRP A 244 -7.74 7.18 -14.53
CA TRP A 244 -8.12 7.24 -13.12
C TRP A 244 -8.51 5.89 -12.50
N SER A 245 -8.32 4.75 -13.19
CA SER A 245 -8.66 3.43 -12.64
C SER A 245 -7.95 3.16 -11.32
N TYR A 246 -6.63 3.37 -11.28
CA TYR A 246 -5.82 3.16 -10.08
C TYR A 246 -6.28 4.01 -8.87
N ALA A 247 -6.75 5.24 -9.11
CA ALA A 247 -7.25 6.09 -8.02
C ALA A 247 -8.54 5.51 -7.42
N LYS A 248 -9.43 4.97 -8.26
CA LYS A 248 -10.63 4.28 -7.80
C LYS A 248 -10.29 3.01 -7.03
N ASP A 249 -9.32 2.22 -7.50
CA ASP A 249 -8.85 1.03 -6.81
C ASP A 249 -8.22 1.35 -5.45
N ALA A 250 -7.47 2.46 -5.35
CA ALA A 250 -6.97 2.95 -4.08
C ALA A 250 -8.13 3.35 -3.13
N PHE A 251 -9.14 4.02 -3.64
CA PHE A 251 -10.31 4.41 -2.86
C PHE A 251 -11.09 3.20 -2.34
N ASP A 252 -11.29 2.18 -3.17
CA ASP A 252 -11.93 0.92 -2.77
C ASP A 252 -11.10 0.18 -1.70
N LYS A 253 -9.77 0.10 -1.90
CA LYS A 253 -8.85 -0.45 -0.91
C LYS A 253 -8.96 0.27 0.44
N TRP A 254 -8.90 1.59 0.44
CA TRP A 254 -8.99 2.38 1.68
C TRP A 254 -10.34 2.24 2.37
N ALA A 255 -11.42 2.24 1.60
CA ALA A 255 -12.76 2.02 2.15
C ALA A 255 -12.91 0.65 2.80
N ALA A 256 -12.41 -0.41 2.14
CA ALA A 256 -12.44 -1.78 2.67
C ALA A 256 -11.55 -1.93 3.91
N VAL A 257 -10.33 -1.36 3.90
CA VAL A 257 -9.42 -1.36 5.08
C VAL A 257 -10.08 -0.65 6.25
N PHE A 258 -10.70 0.51 6.01
CA PHE A 258 -11.39 1.26 7.06
C PHE A 258 -12.54 0.46 7.66
N ALA A 259 -13.45 -0.07 6.86
CA ALA A 259 -14.60 -0.84 7.34
C ALA A 259 -14.16 -2.05 8.17
N ARG A 260 -13.23 -2.85 7.65
CA ARG A 260 -12.67 -4.01 8.36
C ARG A 260 -12.03 -3.62 9.69
N ARG A 261 -11.15 -2.62 9.70
CA ARG A 261 -10.47 -2.19 10.93
C ARG A 261 -11.42 -1.58 11.94
N PHE A 262 -12.44 -0.89 11.48
CA PHE A 262 -13.48 -0.33 12.35
C PHE A 262 -14.29 -1.44 13.03
N ALA A 263 -14.71 -2.47 12.29
CA ALA A 263 -15.38 -3.65 12.84
C ALA A 263 -14.49 -4.38 13.88
N GLU A 264 -13.22 -4.66 13.54
CA GLU A 264 -12.26 -5.29 14.44
C GLU A 264 -12.07 -4.51 15.75
N LEU A 265 -11.93 -3.19 15.69
CA LEU A 265 -11.77 -2.33 16.87
C LEU A 265 -12.99 -2.32 17.77
N ARG A 266 -14.17 -2.54 17.21
CA ARG A 266 -15.43 -2.70 17.94
C ARG A 266 -15.62 -4.12 18.49
N GLY A 267 -14.72 -5.07 18.16
CA GLY A 267 -14.82 -6.48 18.54
C GLY A 267 -15.87 -7.23 17.72
N MET A 268 -16.20 -6.75 16.53
CA MET A 268 -17.10 -7.39 15.57
C MET A 268 -16.30 -8.21 14.55
N GLN A 269 -16.91 -9.27 14.02
CA GLN A 269 -16.37 -9.94 12.82
C GLN A 269 -16.66 -9.03 11.62
N PRO A 270 -15.64 -8.71 10.79
CA PRO A 270 -15.89 -7.94 9.58
C PRO A 270 -16.87 -8.67 8.67
N THR A 271 -17.81 -7.95 8.07
CA THR A 271 -18.65 -8.49 7.01
C THR A 271 -17.80 -8.66 5.75
N SER A 272 -17.80 -9.87 5.19
CA SER A 272 -17.04 -10.24 3.98
C SER A 272 -17.67 -9.66 2.71
#